data_12510622d2409e37e9d5e1ea1a416968
#
_entry.id   12510622d2409e37e9d5e1ea1a416968
#
_cell.length_a   1.000
_cell.length_b   1.000
_cell.length_c   1.000
_cell.angle_alpha   90.00
_cell.angle_beta   90.00
_cell.angle_gamma   90.00
#
_symmetry.space_group_name_H-M   'P 1'
#
loop_
_entity.id
_entity.type
_entity.pdbx_description
1 polymer ?
#
loop_
_entity_poly.entity_id
_entity_poly.type
_entity_poly.pdbx_seq_one_letter_code
_entity_poly.pdbx_strand_id
1 'polypeptide(L)'
;MWYFLILCKMGEYEEFAEALFGQLSVEIDEEKEITQLAIKAKEGLADKVQFKELEDFARKLDDIDQLQKWDGAYYTEKLKKQSFSLDDEELKPYFKLENVISGVFKISEKLFNLTFEEVFNIEKYHEDVKTFKVYEEGKFKALFYADFHPRSGKRPGAWMTSFKSQYIKDGINHRPHISNVCNFSKPSKDKPSLLTFNEVTTLFHEFGHALHGILADTIYPSLSGTSVSWDFVELPSQLLENWCYEKEALELFAFHYKTGEIIPTRFINKIKELNKFQEGFQTLRQISFGILDMDWHNINPNKIKLISEQEFNSFKTTKLYPETTDNLMSTSFAHIFQGGYSSGYYSYKWAEVLDADTFDYFKTKGIFNPDLSFSFKENILSKGGTISPEILYKKFRGKNPSNKGLIERAGLN
;
A
#
# COMPACT_ATOMS: atom_id res chain seq x y z
N MET A 1 17.97 4.18 -14.02
CA MET A 1 16.94 4.56 -15.01
C MET A 1 17.28 4.12 -16.44
N TRP A 2 18.47 4.41 -17.02
CA TRP A 2 18.83 3.99 -18.40
C TRP A 2 19.02 2.48 -18.58
N TYR A 3 19.55 1.79 -17.62
CA TYR A 3 19.82 0.35 -17.65
C TYR A 3 18.53 -0.48 -17.47
N PHE A 4 17.65 -0.03 -16.59
CA PHE A 4 16.30 -0.53 -16.42
C PHE A 4 15.50 -0.52 -17.75
N LEU A 5 15.68 0.56 -18.52
CA LEU A 5 15.06 0.75 -19.83
C LEU A 5 15.59 -0.20 -20.91
N ILE A 6 16.84 -0.65 -20.80
CA ILE A 6 17.46 -1.57 -21.76
C ILE A 6 17.01 -3.01 -21.52
N LEU A 7 16.85 -3.41 -20.28
CA LEU A 7 16.53 -4.79 -19.90
C LEU A 7 15.05 -5.15 -20.05
N CYS A 8 14.13 -4.18 -19.87
CA CYS A 8 12.72 -4.36 -20.26
C CYS A 8 12.54 -4.71 -21.75
N LYS A 9 13.52 -4.39 -22.63
CA LYS A 9 13.49 -4.74 -24.04
C LYS A 9 13.86 -6.19 -24.37
N MET A 10 14.50 -6.90 -23.44
CA MET A 10 15.07 -8.23 -23.74
C MET A 10 14.13 -9.39 -23.42
N GLY A 11 13.00 -9.14 -22.77
CA GLY A 11 11.91 -10.12 -22.63
C GLY A 11 12.17 -11.28 -21.68
N GLU A 12 13.21 -11.19 -20.85
CA GLU A 12 13.55 -12.21 -19.88
C GLU A 12 13.32 -11.68 -18.44
N TYR A 13 12.60 -12.44 -17.63
CA TYR A 13 12.24 -12.07 -16.26
C TYR A 13 13.44 -11.89 -15.33
N GLU A 14 14.52 -12.63 -15.55
CA GLU A 14 15.77 -12.51 -14.81
C GLU A 14 16.41 -11.14 -15.05
N GLU A 15 16.50 -10.76 -16.33
CA GLU A 15 17.03 -9.46 -16.71
C GLU A 15 16.14 -8.29 -16.28
N PHE A 16 14.82 -8.50 -16.21
CA PHE A 16 13.87 -7.50 -15.68
C PHE A 16 14.06 -7.30 -14.18
N ALA A 17 14.22 -8.38 -13.44
CA ALA A 17 14.47 -8.30 -12.00
C ALA A 17 15.87 -7.72 -11.71
N GLU A 18 16.91 -8.16 -12.42
CA GLU A 18 18.25 -7.60 -12.36
C GLU A 18 18.26 -6.11 -12.72
N ALA A 19 17.44 -5.70 -13.71
CA ALA A 19 17.33 -4.31 -14.10
C ALA A 19 16.54 -3.45 -13.14
N LEU A 20 15.45 -3.97 -12.61
CA LEU A 20 14.64 -3.25 -11.61
C LEU A 20 15.47 -2.91 -10.38
N PHE A 21 16.46 -3.73 -10.10
CA PHE A 21 17.20 -3.71 -8.86
C PHE A 21 18.72 -3.46 -9.01
N GLY A 22 19.31 -3.76 -10.18
CA GLY A 22 20.74 -3.57 -10.43
C GLY A 22 21.18 -2.11 -10.61
N GLN A 23 20.25 -1.18 -10.83
CA GLN A 23 20.58 0.26 -10.94
C GLN A 23 20.31 1.10 -9.71
N LEU A 24 19.67 0.55 -8.71
CA LEU A 24 19.68 1.13 -7.37
C LEU A 24 21.06 0.88 -6.73
N SER A 25 22.09 1.13 -7.53
CA SER A 25 23.52 0.95 -7.29
C SER A 25 23.89 1.00 -5.81
N VAL A 26 23.75 -0.13 -5.19
CA VAL A 26 24.42 -0.45 -3.96
C VAL A 26 25.17 -1.75 -4.24
N GLU A 27 26.44 -1.77 -3.97
CA GLU A 27 27.25 -3.00 -3.85
C GLU A 27 26.63 -3.89 -2.76
N ILE A 28 25.58 -4.62 -3.08
CA ILE A 28 24.94 -5.57 -2.19
C ILE A 28 24.93 -6.92 -2.90
N ASP A 29 25.14 -7.98 -2.13
CA ASP A 29 24.76 -9.37 -2.44
C ASP A 29 23.25 -9.54 -2.78
N GLU A 30 22.56 -8.45 -3.07
CA GLU A 30 21.13 -8.31 -3.37
C GLU A 30 20.76 -8.87 -4.73
N GLU A 31 21.69 -8.85 -5.68
CA GLU A 31 21.55 -9.52 -6.98
C GLU A 31 21.02 -10.95 -6.82
N LYS A 32 21.53 -11.69 -5.82
CA LYS A 32 21.07 -13.04 -5.49
C LYS A 32 19.65 -13.09 -4.88
N GLU A 33 19.30 -12.16 -4.02
CA GLU A 33 18.03 -12.24 -3.28
C GLU A 33 16.86 -11.84 -4.15
N ILE A 34 17.07 -10.92 -5.07
CA ILE A 34 16.05 -10.45 -6.02
C ILE A 34 15.94 -11.39 -7.21
N THR A 35 17.07 -11.91 -7.68
CA THR A 35 17.11 -13.03 -8.62
C THR A 35 16.34 -14.23 -8.04
N GLN A 36 16.37 -14.48 -6.74
CA GLN A 36 15.56 -15.53 -6.11
C GLN A 36 14.07 -15.21 -6.05
N LEU A 37 13.66 -13.95 -5.86
CA LEU A 37 12.26 -13.53 -6.00
C LEU A 37 11.78 -13.68 -7.45
N ALA A 38 12.61 -13.24 -8.41
CA ALA A 38 12.32 -13.38 -9.83
C ALA A 38 12.37 -14.85 -10.28
N ILE A 39 13.31 -15.66 -9.75
CA ILE A 39 13.37 -17.11 -10.02
C ILE A 39 12.17 -17.80 -9.41
N LYS A 40 11.75 -17.49 -8.21
CA LYS A 40 10.52 -18.05 -7.61
C LYS A 40 9.27 -17.56 -8.31
N ALA A 41 9.24 -16.32 -8.78
CA ALA A 41 8.21 -15.82 -9.68
C ALA A 41 8.31 -16.43 -11.09
N LYS A 42 9.54 -16.73 -11.60
CA LYS A 42 9.82 -17.37 -12.90
C LYS A 42 9.64 -18.90 -12.86
N GLU A 43 9.93 -19.56 -11.76
CA GLU A 43 9.50 -20.95 -11.58
C GLU A 43 7.99 -21.04 -11.70
N GLY A 44 7.33 -19.88 -11.75
CA GLY A 44 6.00 -19.64 -12.32
C GLY A 44 4.93 -20.54 -11.72
N LEU A 45 5.33 -21.24 -10.63
CA LEU A 45 4.53 -22.28 -10.03
C LEU A 45 3.45 -21.66 -9.14
N ALA A 46 3.77 -20.60 -8.39
CA ALA A 46 2.79 -20.05 -7.45
C ALA A 46 1.66 -19.30 -8.17
N ASP A 47 1.99 -18.41 -9.13
CA ASP A 47 1.01 -17.63 -9.88
C ASP A 47 0.18 -18.51 -10.83
N LYS A 48 0.82 -19.40 -11.61
CA LYS A 48 0.13 -20.29 -12.54
C LYS A 48 -0.65 -21.40 -11.82
N VAL A 49 -0.12 -21.92 -10.72
CA VAL A 49 -0.83 -22.92 -9.90
C VAL A 49 -2.05 -22.29 -9.26
N GLN A 50 -1.92 -21.08 -8.69
CA GLN A 50 -3.05 -20.38 -8.06
C GLN A 50 -4.10 -19.94 -9.09
N PHE A 51 -3.68 -19.49 -10.28
CA PHE A 51 -4.61 -19.18 -11.35
C PHE A 51 -5.34 -20.41 -11.87
N LYS A 52 -4.63 -21.54 -12.02
CA LYS A 52 -5.24 -22.82 -12.41
C LYS A 52 -6.21 -23.33 -11.34
N GLU A 53 -5.88 -23.20 -10.06
CA GLU A 53 -6.80 -23.51 -8.97
C GLU A 53 -8.11 -22.71 -9.10
N LEU A 54 -8.00 -21.43 -9.42
CA LEU A 54 -9.16 -20.56 -9.65
C LEU A 54 -9.97 -21.01 -10.87
N GLU A 55 -9.32 -21.36 -11.99
CA GLU A 55 -10.00 -21.88 -13.19
C GLU A 55 -10.72 -23.20 -12.90
N ASP A 56 -10.03 -24.16 -12.26
CA ASP A 56 -10.58 -25.48 -11.93
C ASP A 56 -11.75 -25.35 -10.95
N PHE A 57 -11.65 -24.40 -9.99
CA PHE A 57 -12.74 -24.07 -9.08
C PHE A 57 -13.96 -23.50 -9.84
N ALA A 58 -13.75 -22.54 -10.71
CA ALA A 58 -14.79 -21.88 -11.49
C ALA A 58 -15.50 -22.89 -12.42
N ARG A 59 -14.72 -23.73 -13.11
CA ARG A 59 -15.25 -24.81 -13.95
C ARG A 59 -16.09 -25.80 -13.15
N LYS A 60 -15.64 -26.18 -11.98
CA LYS A 60 -16.38 -27.11 -11.11
C LYS A 60 -17.68 -26.51 -10.56
N LEU A 61 -17.70 -25.21 -10.31
CA LEU A 61 -18.83 -24.52 -9.70
C LEU A 61 -19.94 -24.22 -10.73
N ASP A 62 -19.59 -23.66 -11.86
CA ASP A 62 -20.54 -23.09 -12.83
C ASP A 62 -20.33 -23.59 -14.28
N ASP A 63 -19.54 -24.68 -14.47
CA ASP A 63 -19.29 -25.36 -15.76
C ASP A 63 -18.80 -24.41 -16.87
N ILE A 64 -17.96 -23.42 -16.53
CA ILE A 64 -17.40 -22.47 -17.48
C ILE A 64 -16.21 -23.08 -18.23
N ASP A 65 -16.14 -22.88 -19.53
CA ASP A 65 -15.05 -23.39 -20.38
C ASP A 65 -13.72 -22.71 -20.07
N GLN A 66 -13.73 -21.37 -19.90
CA GLN A 66 -12.54 -20.56 -19.71
C GLN A 66 -12.82 -19.33 -18.84
N LEU A 67 -11.96 -19.12 -17.84
CA LEU A 67 -12.05 -17.98 -16.94
C LEU A 67 -11.66 -16.68 -17.66
N GLN A 68 -12.53 -15.67 -17.61
CA GLN A 68 -12.31 -14.37 -18.21
C GLN A 68 -11.86 -13.34 -17.16
N LYS A 69 -11.28 -12.22 -17.62
CA LYS A 69 -10.82 -11.14 -16.70
C LYS A 69 -11.92 -10.63 -15.77
N TRP A 70 -13.15 -10.53 -16.26
CA TRP A 70 -14.31 -10.06 -15.46
C TRP A 70 -14.86 -11.07 -14.48
N ASP A 71 -14.54 -12.34 -14.66
CA ASP A 71 -14.95 -13.43 -13.77
C ASP A 71 -14.02 -13.56 -12.55
N GLY A 72 -12.77 -13.12 -12.71
CA GLY A 72 -11.70 -13.34 -11.72
C GLY A 72 -12.08 -12.91 -10.31
N ALA A 73 -12.61 -11.70 -10.12
CA ALA A 73 -12.99 -11.21 -8.80
C ALA A 73 -14.13 -12.03 -8.17
N TYR A 74 -15.11 -12.45 -8.96
CA TYR A 74 -16.25 -13.25 -8.48
C TYR A 74 -15.80 -14.62 -7.98
N TYR A 75 -15.03 -15.36 -8.79
CA TYR A 75 -14.56 -16.68 -8.40
C TYR A 75 -13.49 -16.65 -7.31
N THR A 76 -12.64 -15.63 -7.30
CA THR A 76 -11.68 -15.38 -6.20
C THR A 76 -12.42 -15.25 -4.86
N GLU A 77 -13.49 -14.46 -4.80
CA GLU A 77 -14.29 -14.31 -3.57
C GLU A 77 -15.02 -15.59 -3.19
N LYS A 78 -15.53 -16.34 -4.16
CA LYS A 78 -16.14 -17.65 -3.92
C LYS A 78 -15.14 -18.69 -3.40
N LEU A 79 -13.95 -18.76 -4.01
CA LEU A 79 -12.88 -19.64 -3.60
C LEU A 79 -12.38 -19.27 -2.19
N LYS A 80 -12.20 -17.98 -1.91
CA LYS A 80 -11.85 -17.44 -0.60
C LYS A 80 -12.86 -17.89 0.46
N LYS A 81 -14.14 -17.72 0.21
CA LYS A 81 -15.22 -18.16 1.13
C LYS A 81 -15.18 -19.68 1.38
N GLN A 82 -14.95 -20.46 0.33
CA GLN A 82 -14.86 -21.92 0.47
C GLN A 82 -13.62 -22.35 1.27
N SER A 83 -12.45 -21.76 0.97
CA SER A 83 -11.17 -22.16 1.56
C SER A 83 -11.05 -21.75 3.03
N PHE A 84 -11.54 -20.57 3.38
CA PHE A 84 -11.35 -20.02 4.74
C PHE A 84 -12.62 -20.02 5.58
N SER A 85 -13.77 -20.37 5.02
CA SER A 85 -15.06 -20.30 5.73
C SER A 85 -15.22 -18.95 6.45
N LEU A 86 -14.88 -17.85 5.77
CA LEU A 86 -14.97 -16.49 6.26
C LEU A 86 -15.68 -15.61 5.22
N ASP A 87 -16.71 -14.91 5.68
CA ASP A 87 -17.37 -13.86 4.91
C ASP A 87 -16.92 -12.48 5.45
N ASP A 88 -16.59 -11.56 4.56
CA ASP A 88 -16.28 -10.18 4.95
C ASP A 88 -17.44 -9.55 5.74
N GLU A 89 -18.68 -9.99 5.51
CA GLU A 89 -19.85 -9.54 6.29
C GLU A 89 -19.80 -9.99 7.77
N GLU A 90 -19.06 -11.04 8.11
CA GLU A 90 -18.83 -11.47 9.50
C GLU A 90 -17.77 -10.58 10.19
N LEU A 91 -16.85 -9.98 9.42
CA LEU A 91 -15.80 -9.10 9.94
C LEU A 91 -16.26 -7.65 10.10
N LYS A 92 -17.05 -7.13 9.16
CA LYS A 92 -17.54 -5.74 9.18
C LYS A 92 -18.08 -5.26 10.53
N PRO A 93 -18.84 -6.07 11.30
CA PRO A 93 -19.33 -5.64 12.61
C PRO A 93 -18.25 -5.19 13.60
N TYR A 94 -17.01 -5.64 13.44
CA TYR A 94 -15.89 -5.27 14.30
C TYR A 94 -15.16 -4.01 13.84
N PHE A 95 -15.44 -3.53 12.62
CA PHE A 95 -14.72 -2.42 12.00
C PHE A 95 -15.63 -1.21 11.76
N LYS A 96 -16.25 -0.70 12.83
CA LYS A 96 -16.95 0.58 12.80
C LYS A 96 -15.94 1.71 12.52
N LEU A 97 -16.20 2.58 11.54
CA LEU A 97 -15.30 3.64 11.08
C LEU A 97 -14.72 4.46 12.25
N GLU A 98 -15.56 4.90 13.18
CA GLU A 98 -15.10 5.71 14.33
C GLU A 98 -14.12 4.94 15.21
N ASN A 99 -14.33 3.63 15.38
CA ASN A 99 -13.41 2.78 16.15
C ASN A 99 -12.07 2.62 15.41
N VAL A 100 -12.10 2.46 14.09
CA VAL A 100 -10.88 2.34 13.26
C VAL A 100 -10.09 3.64 13.28
N ILE A 101 -10.75 4.82 13.19
CA ILE A 101 -10.11 6.14 13.36
C ILE A 101 -9.45 6.24 14.75
N SER A 102 -10.20 5.92 15.81
CA SER A 102 -9.66 5.90 17.17
C SER A 102 -8.49 4.93 17.30
N GLY A 103 -8.54 3.80 16.60
CA GLY A 103 -7.48 2.78 16.58
C GLY A 103 -6.20 3.28 15.98
N VAL A 104 -6.25 3.89 14.80
CA VAL A 104 -5.05 4.42 14.15
C VAL A 104 -4.43 5.56 14.98
N PHE A 105 -5.25 6.36 15.68
CA PHE A 105 -4.75 7.38 16.61
C PHE A 105 -4.05 6.77 17.82
N LYS A 106 -4.64 5.74 18.46
CA LYS A 106 -4.01 5.02 19.58
C LYS A 106 -2.71 4.32 19.18
N ILE A 107 -2.65 3.76 17.97
CA ILE A 107 -1.42 3.16 17.43
C ILE A 107 -0.37 4.24 17.23
N SER A 108 -0.73 5.41 16.70
CA SER A 108 0.18 6.54 16.51
C SER A 108 0.64 7.14 17.85
N GLU A 109 -0.21 7.14 18.87
CA GLU A 109 0.18 7.50 20.25
C GLU A 109 1.24 6.55 20.78
N LYS A 110 1.02 5.23 20.65
CA LYS A 110 1.98 4.20 21.11
C LYS A 110 3.31 4.24 20.35
N LEU A 111 3.29 4.54 19.05
CA LEU A 111 4.49 4.57 18.21
C LEU A 111 5.26 5.89 18.32
N PHE A 112 4.55 7.02 18.36
CA PHE A 112 5.14 8.34 18.14
C PHE A 112 4.73 9.40 19.17
N ASN A 113 4.04 9.02 20.25
CA ASN A 113 3.50 9.94 21.27
C ASN A 113 2.59 11.04 20.68
N LEU A 114 1.85 10.72 19.60
CA LEU A 114 0.92 11.65 18.98
C LEU A 114 -0.46 11.59 19.65
N THR A 115 -1.03 12.75 19.94
CA THR A 115 -2.42 12.88 20.41
C THR A 115 -3.24 13.70 19.43
N PHE A 116 -4.53 13.39 19.31
CA PHE A 116 -5.45 13.97 18.33
C PHE A 116 -6.65 14.57 19.06
N GLU A 117 -6.90 15.85 18.82
CA GLU A 117 -8.01 16.62 19.39
C GLU A 117 -8.96 17.04 18.26
N GLU A 118 -10.20 16.54 18.24
CA GLU A 118 -11.21 17.00 17.26
C GLU A 118 -11.58 18.46 17.55
N VAL A 119 -11.54 19.29 16.52
CA VAL A 119 -11.81 20.73 16.62
C VAL A 119 -12.89 21.15 15.64
N PHE A 120 -13.77 22.08 16.08
CA PHE A 120 -14.96 22.49 15.34
C PHE A 120 -14.90 23.96 14.87
N ASN A 121 -13.90 24.70 15.30
CA ASN A 121 -13.71 26.11 15.00
C ASN A 121 -12.72 26.40 13.88
N ILE A 122 -12.32 25.36 13.13
CA ILE A 122 -11.47 25.48 11.95
C ILE A 122 -12.36 25.34 10.73
N GLU A 123 -12.22 26.25 9.76
CA GLU A 123 -12.93 26.20 8.49
C GLU A 123 -12.56 24.94 7.73
N LYS A 124 -13.56 24.25 7.16
CA LYS A 124 -13.42 23.01 6.41
C LYS A 124 -14.16 23.12 5.08
N TYR A 125 -13.65 22.43 4.09
CA TYR A 125 -14.15 22.50 2.71
C TYR A 125 -15.43 21.68 2.45
N HIS A 126 -15.87 20.87 3.41
CA HIS A 126 -17.14 20.11 3.34
C HIS A 126 -17.60 19.72 4.75
N GLU A 127 -18.91 19.61 4.96
CA GLU A 127 -19.52 19.30 6.26
C GLU A 127 -19.12 17.92 6.81
N ASP A 128 -18.95 16.91 5.94
CA ASP A 128 -18.53 15.55 6.31
C ASP A 128 -17.08 15.47 6.80
N VAL A 129 -16.25 16.49 6.56
CA VAL A 129 -14.84 16.50 6.95
C VAL A 129 -14.72 16.72 8.45
N LYS A 130 -13.97 15.86 9.13
CA LYS A 130 -13.56 16.07 10.51
C LYS A 130 -12.16 16.66 10.54
N THR A 131 -11.92 17.59 11.46
CA THR A 131 -10.64 18.27 11.61
C THR A 131 -10.06 18.01 13.00
N PHE A 132 -8.78 17.65 13.03
CA PHE A 132 -8.06 17.36 14.26
C PHE A 132 -6.81 18.23 14.37
N LYS A 133 -6.56 18.76 15.58
CA LYS A 133 -5.22 19.21 15.95
C LYS A 133 -4.41 18.03 16.40
N VAL A 134 -3.20 17.91 15.88
CA VAL A 134 -2.25 16.86 16.26
C VAL A 134 -1.16 17.45 17.11
N TYR A 135 -0.86 16.79 18.22
CA TYR A 135 0.20 17.19 19.14
C TYR A 135 1.17 16.04 19.36
N GLU A 136 2.44 16.35 19.57
CA GLU A 136 3.47 15.46 20.06
C GLU A 136 3.98 16.01 21.39
N GLU A 137 3.86 15.25 22.45
CA GLU A 137 4.25 15.67 23.81
C GLU A 137 3.69 17.06 24.19
N GLY A 138 2.44 17.31 23.82
CA GLY A 138 1.74 18.56 24.05
C GLY A 138 2.09 19.72 23.11
N LYS A 139 3.05 19.53 22.19
CA LYS A 139 3.44 20.55 21.18
C LYS A 139 2.64 20.34 19.89
N PHE A 140 2.05 21.42 19.37
CA PHE A 140 1.30 21.38 18.12
C PHE A 140 2.18 20.94 16.94
N LYS A 141 1.71 19.91 16.21
CA LYS A 141 2.42 19.30 15.07
C LYS A 141 1.74 19.48 13.72
N ALA A 142 0.42 19.39 13.66
CA ALA A 142 -0.29 19.47 12.40
C ALA A 142 -1.78 19.77 12.58
N LEU A 143 -2.43 20.22 11.49
CA LEU A 143 -3.86 20.00 11.29
C LEU A 143 -4.05 18.77 10.42
N PHE A 144 -4.95 17.89 10.85
CA PHE A 144 -5.34 16.70 10.11
C PHE A 144 -6.81 16.76 9.74
N TYR A 145 -7.12 16.56 8.45
CA TYR A 145 -8.47 16.55 7.90
C TYR A 145 -8.82 15.12 7.47
N ALA A 146 -9.89 14.57 8.03
CA ALA A 146 -10.40 13.23 7.73
C ALA A 146 -11.64 13.36 6.83
N ASP A 147 -11.49 13.07 5.54
CA ASP A 147 -12.52 13.15 4.52
C ASP A 147 -12.84 11.74 3.98
N PHE A 148 -13.72 11.02 4.68
CA PHE A 148 -13.85 9.57 4.49
C PHE A 148 -15.09 9.12 3.72
N HIS A 149 -16.02 10.02 3.37
CA HIS A 149 -17.26 9.64 2.71
C HIS A 149 -17.36 10.11 1.27
N PRO A 150 -18.00 9.33 0.37
CA PRO A 150 -18.24 9.73 -1.00
C PRO A 150 -19.27 10.85 -1.10
N ARG A 151 -19.13 11.71 -2.12
CA ARG A 151 -20.10 12.75 -2.49
C ARG A 151 -19.95 13.12 -3.95
N SER A 152 -20.91 13.88 -4.47
CA SER A 152 -20.83 14.41 -5.83
C SER A 152 -19.57 15.27 -6.02
N GLY A 153 -18.86 15.07 -7.11
CA GLY A 153 -17.61 15.75 -7.43
C GLY A 153 -16.34 15.23 -6.74
N LYS A 154 -16.44 14.28 -5.81
CA LYS A 154 -15.28 13.61 -5.20
C LYS A 154 -14.85 12.42 -6.06
N ARG A 155 -13.56 12.34 -6.40
CA ARG A 155 -13.01 11.20 -7.15
C ARG A 155 -13.11 9.90 -6.33
N PRO A 156 -13.29 8.74 -6.99
CA PRO A 156 -13.17 7.45 -6.33
C PRO A 156 -11.72 7.16 -5.92
N GLY A 157 -11.53 6.15 -5.05
CA GLY A 157 -10.23 5.76 -4.51
C GLY A 157 -9.94 6.40 -3.16
N ALA A 158 -8.68 6.31 -2.74
CA ALA A 158 -8.17 6.92 -1.53
C ALA A 158 -6.84 7.63 -1.84
N TRP A 159 -6.51 8.67 -1.08
CA TRP A 159 -5.24 9.38 -1.19
C TRP A 159 -4.98 10.27 0.01
N MET A 160 -3.72 10.52 0.31
CA MET A 160 -3.28 11.61 1.17
C MET A 160 -2.98 12.86 0.33
N THR A 161 -3.25 14.04 0.87
CA THR A 161 -2.79 15.30 0.30
C THR A 161 -2.32 16.27 1.38
N SER A 162 -1.36 17.12 1.02
CA SER A 162 -0.87 18.19 1.87
C SER A 162 -1.37 19.54 1.32
N PHE A 163 -2.30 20.18 2.03
CA PHE A 163 -2.72 21.55 1.69
C PHE A 163 -1.62 22.58 2.01
N LYS A 164 -0.80 22.25 3.00
CA LYS A 164 0.36 23.02 3.41
C LYS A 164 1.42 22.05 3.91
N SER A 165 2.60 22.07 3.30
CA SER A 165 3.75 21.30 3.76
C SER A 165 4.36 21.94 5.03
N GLN A 166 5.09 21.14 5.81
CA GLN A 166 5.91 21.68 6.89
C GLN A 166 7.17 22.37 6.31
N TYR A 167 7.61 23.48 6.90
CA TYR A 167 8.86 24.14 6.58
C TYR A 167 9.33 25.05 7.71
N ILE A 168 10.62 25.44 7.68
CA ILE A 168 11.19 26.41 8.62
C ILE A 168 11.52 27.70 7.84
N LYS A 169 10.98 28.85 8.33
CA LYS A 169 11.28 30.16 7.81
C LYS A 169 11.46 31.15 8.96
N ASP A 170 12.50 31.97 8.91
CA ASP A 170 12.81 32.98 9.93
C ASP A 170 12.85 32.41 11.36
N GLY A 171 13.36 31.16 11.52
CA GLY A 171 13.40 30.44 12.79
C GLY A 171 12.06 29.86 13.26
N ILE A 172 10.98 30.07 12.53
CA ILE A 172 9.63 29.58 12.86
C ILE A 172 9.38 28.28 12.07
N ASN A 173 8.98 27.21 12.80
CA ASN A 173 8.55 25.96 12.21
C ASN A 173 7.05 26.01 11.88
N HIS A 174 6.76 26.21 10.58
CA HIS A 174 5.40 26.23 10.04
C HIS A 174 4.88 24.81 9.90
N ARG A 175 3.89 24.47 10.68
CA ARG A 175 3.36 23.09 10.72
C ARG A 175 2.37 22.82 9.58
N PRO A 176 2.30 21.53 9.14
CA PRO A 176 1.55 21.14 7.96
C PRO A 176 0.05 21.05 8.18
N HIS A 177 -0.70 21.10 7.06
CA HIS A 177 -2.11 20.77 6.98
C HIS A 177 -2.26 19.55 6.07
N ILE A 178 -2.61 18.41 6.63
CA ILE A 178 -2.66 17.11 5.98
C ILE A 178 -4.10 16.62 5.88
N SER A 179 -4.48 16.04 4.76
CA SER A 179 -5.79 15.44 4.57
C SER A 179 -5.66 14.00 4.08
N ASN A 180 -6.42 13.09 4.72
CA ASN A 180 -6.69 11.77 4.17
C ASN A 180 -8.09 11.74 3.59
N VAL A 181 -8.19 11.28 2.36
CA VAL A 181 -9.43 11.19 1.60
C VAL A 181 -9.70 9.75 1.24
N CYS A 182 -10.89 9.24 1.61
CA CYS A 182 -11.37 7.92 1.26
C CYS A 182 -12.82 7.99 0.76
N ASN A 183 -13.40 6.87 0.36
CA ASN A 183 -14.77 6.80 -0.12
C ASN A 183 -15.56 5.66 0.55
N PHE A 184 -15.49 5.59 1.89
CA PHE A 184 -16.20 4.59 2.69
C PHE A 184 -17.69 4.87 2.74
N SER A 185 -18.51 3.82 2.75
CA SER A 185 -19.96 3.94 2.80
C SER A 185 -20.44 4.79 3.98
N LYS A 186 -21.35 5.73 3.71
CA LYS A 186 -21.96 6.56 4.76
C LYS A 186 -22.79 5.70 5.72
N PRO A 187 -22.93 6.11 7.00
CA PRO A 187 -23.87 5.47 7.89
C PRO A 187 -25.30 5.62 7.35
N SER A 188 -26.13 4.59 7.58
CA SER A 188 -27.59 4.63 7.35
C SER A 188 -28.33 4.94 8.65
N LYS A 189 -29.66 5.06 8.58
CA LYS A 189 -30.49 5.28 9.79
C LYS A 189 -30.30 4.19 10.86
N ASP A 190 -30.08 2.94 10.40
CA ASP A 190 -30.10 1.76 11.26
C ASP A 190 -28.72 1.12 11.44
N LYS A 191 -27.72 1.57 10.68
CA LYS A 191 -26.38 0.95 10.66
C LYS A 191 -25.29 2.01 10.55
N PRO A 192 -24.26 2.00 11.43
CA PRO A 192 -23.12 2.89 11.32
C PRO A 192 -22.29 2.55 10.05
N SER A 193 -21.33 3.38 9.71
CA SER A 193 -20.34 3.05 8.69
C SER A 193 -19.50 1.86 9.19
N LEU A 194 -19.64 0.72 8.55
CA LEU A 194 -18.88 -0.51 8.84
C LEU A 194 -17.96 -0.80 7.67
N LEU A 195 -16.67 -0.94 7.94
CA LEU A 195 -15.64 -1.14 6.94
C LEU A 195 -15.42 -2.63 6.64
N THR A 196 -15.12 -2.95 5.39
CA THR A 196 -14.45 -4.20 5.04
C THR A 196 -13.02 -4.18 5.60
N PHE A 197 -12.40 -5.34 5.70
CA PHE A 197 -11.00 -5.39 6.15
C PHE A 197 -10.06 -4.66 5.18
N ASN A 198 -10.32 -4.72 3.88
CA ASN A 198 -9.57 -3.96 2.88
C ASN A 198 -9.74 -2.43 3.05
N GLU A 199 -10.93 -1.95 3.43
CA GLU A 199 -11.12 -0.52 3.74
C GLU A 199 -10.38 -0.11 5.02
N VAL A 200 -10.24 -1.01 5.99
CA VAL A 200 -9.41 -0.79 7.19
C VAL A 200 -7.94 -0.63 6.80
N THR A 201 -7.39 -1.57 6.02
CA THR A 201 -5.99 -1.46 5.55
C THR A 201 -5.77 -0.22 4.71
N THR A 202 -6.73 0.15 3.83
CA THR A 202 -6.68 1.41 3.07
C THR A 202 -6.60 2.64 3.97
N LEU A 203 -7.40 2.70 5.05
CA LEU A 203 -7.34 3.82 6.00
C LEU A 203 -5.97 3.90 6.68
N PHE A 204 -5.40 2.77 7.08
CA PHE A 204 -4.06 2.71 7.66
C PHE A 204 -2.98 3.11 6.65
N HIS A 205 -3.09 2.67 5.40
CA HIS A 205 -2.20 3.08 4.32
C HIS A 205 -2.15 4.60 4.17
N GLU A 206 -3.31 5.23 3.94
CA GLU A 206 -3.38 6.68 3.80
C GLU A 206 -2.89 7.42 5.05
N PHE A 207 -3.13 6.83 6.21
CA PHE A 207 -2.65 7.40 7.46
C PHE A 207 -1.13 7.26 7.64
N GLY A 208 -0.49 6.25 7.06
CA GLY A 208 0.97 6.15 6.97
C GLY A 208 1.58 7.31 6.18
N HIS A 209 0.99 7.68 5.05
CA HIS A 209 1.35 8.90 4.33
C HIS A 209 1.10 10.17 5.17
N ALA A 210 -0.03 10.21 5.89
CA ALA A 210 -0.32 11.35 6.78
C ALA A 210 0.73 11.50 7.88
N LEU A 211 1.19 10.41 8.50
CA LEU A 211 2.27 10.42 9.49
C LEU A 211 3.58 10.95 8.90
N HIS A 212 3.91 10.59 7.66
CA HIS A 212 5.07 11.13 6.96
C HIS A 212 4.98 12.66 6.81
N GLY A 213 3.79 13.19 6.50
CA GLY A 213 3.54 14.64 6.45
C GLY A 213 3.52 15.31 7.83
N ILE A 214 2.83 14.73 8.80
CA ILE A 214 2.65 15.25 10.16
C ILE A 214 3.98 15.35 10.91
N LEU A 215 4.82 14.34 10.80
CA LEU A 215 6.09 14.23 11.53
C LEU A 215 7.28 14.87 10.79
N ALA A 216 7.07 15.40 9.59
CA ALA A 216 8.11 16.09 8.83
C ALA A 216 8.75 17.23 9.66
N ASP A 217 10.09 17.33 9.54
CA ASP A 217 10.91 18.37 10.18
C ASP A 217 12.08 18.77 9.26
N THR A 218 11.74 19.54 8.23
CA THR A 218 12.65 19.95 7.16
C THR A 218 12.69 21.48 7.04
N ILE A 219 13.74 22.01 6.39
CA ILE A 219 13.85 23.44 6.18
C ILE A 219 12.97 23.87 5.00
N TYR A 220 12.98 23.11 3.91
CA TYR A 220 12.32 23.46 2.66
C TYR A 220 11.01 22.70 2.45
N PRO A 221 9.90 23.37 2.11
CA PRO A 221 8.61 22.70 1.90
C PRO A 221 8.62 21.69 0.75
N SER A 222 9.46 21.90 -0.27
CA SER A 222 9.62 21.00 -1.43
C SER A 222 10.34 19.68 -1.10
N LEU A 223 10.93 19.57 0.08
CA LEU A 223 11.60 18.38 0.58
C LEU A 223 10.89 17.77 1.79
N SER A 224 9.68 18.23 2.10
CA SER A 224 8.96 17.89 3.33
C SER A 224 8.00 16.72 3.12
N GLY A 225 7.89 15.87 4.15
CA GLY A 225 6.93 14.77 4.19
C GLY A 225 7.07 13.82 3.01
N THR A 226 6.00 13.64 2.25
CA THR A 226 5.94 12.74 1.10
C THR A 226 6.67 13.24 -0.15
N SER A 227 7.37 14.39 -0.08
CA SER A 227 8.24 14.89 -1.16
C SER A 227 9.58 14.14 -1.18
N VAL A 228 9.53 12.85 -1.45
CA VAL A 228 10.65 11.90 -1.51
C VAL A 228 10.69 11.23 -2.89
N SER A 229 11.71 10.40 -3.14
CA SER A 229 11.73 9.55 -4.33
C SER A 229 10.51 8.63 -4.37
N TRP A 230 9.94 8.40 -5.56
CA TRP A 230 8.72 7.60 -5.73
C TRP A 230 8.87 6.16 -5.20
N ASP A 231 10.04 5.56 -5.36
CA ASP A 231 10.38 4.23 -4.85
C ASP A 231 10.51 4.15 -3.32
N PHE A 232 10.33 5.28 -2.61
CA PHE A 232 10.37 5.35 -1.15
C PHE A 232 9.08 5.87 -0.52
N VAL A 233 8.23 6.53 -1.29
CA VAL A 233 7.04 7.22 -0.77
C VAL A 233 6.04 6.25 -0.11
N GLU A 234 5.96 5.02 -0.61
CA GLU A 234 5.03 4.00 -0.11
C GLU A 234 5.53 3.22 1.12
N LEU A 235 6.79 3.40 1.54
CA LEU A 235 7.30 2.70 2.73
C LEU A 235 6.48 3.01 4.00
N PRO A 236 6.19 4.27 4.38
CA PRO A 236 5.40 4.54 5.59
C PRO A 236 3.95 4.07 5.50
N SER A 237 3.33 4.15 4.32
CA SER A 237 1.95 3.75 4.09
C SER A 237 1.78 2.24 4.20
N GLN A 238 2.55 1.48 3.42
CA GLN A 238 2.50 0.02 3.45
C GLN A 238 2.98 -0.56 4.78
N LEU A 239 3.96 0.08 5.42
CA LEU A 239 4.40 -0.35 6.74
C LEU A 239 3.27 -0.29 7.76
N LEU A 240 2.47 0.79 7.78
CA LEU A 240 1.41 0.93 8.78
C LEU A 240 0.26 -0.08 8.59
N GLU A 241 0.04 -0.58 7.39
CA GLU A 241 -0.93 -1.65 7.12
C GLU A 241 -0.65 -2.91 7.94
N ASN A 242 0.63 -3.21 8.23
CA ASN A 242 1.00 -4.43 8.94
C ASN A 242 0.39 -4.52 10.35
N TRP A 243 0.13 -3.38 11.01
CA TRP A 243 -0.55 -3.36 12.32
C TRP A 243 -1.99 -3.89 12.24
N CYS A 244 -2.65 -3.81 11.07
CA CYS A 244 -3.99 -4.37 10.89
C CYS A 244 -4.04 -5.90 11.01
N TYR A 245 -2.91 -6.58 10.92
CA TYR A 245 -2.80 -8.03 11.03
C TYR A 245 -2.35 -8.49 12.42
N GLU A 246 -1.98 -7.58 13.32
CA GLU A 246 -1.46 -7.93 14.63
C GLU A 246 -2.52 -7.83 15.72
N LYS A 247 -2.58 -8.89 16.56
CA LYS A 247 -3.55 -9.01 17.64
C LYS A 247 -3.51 -7.80 18.58
N GLU A 248 -2.31 -7.40 19.01
CA GLU A 248 -2.11 -6.28 19.93
C GLU A 248 -2.63 -4.95 19.37
N ALA A 249 -2.61 -4.77 18.07
CA ALA A 249 -3.14 -3.59 17.40
C ALA A 249 -4.66 -3.70 17.20
N LEU A 250 -5.16 -4.86 16.72
CA LEU A 250 -6.60 -5.09 16.53
C LEU A 250 -7.39 -4.94 17.83
N GLU A 251 -6.83 -5.37 18.96
CA GLU A 251 -7.45 -5.21 20.29
C GLU A 251 -7.63 -3.73 20.71
N LEU A 252 -7.00 -2.79 20.04
CA LEU A 252 -7.18 -1.35 20.30
C LEU A 252 -8.44 -0.77 19.66
N PHE A 253 -8.99 -1.41 18.60
CA PHE A 253 -10.07 -0.82 17.80
C PHE A 253 -11.11 -1.79 17.23
N ALA A 254 -10.79 -3.07 17.09
CA ALA A 254 -11.69 -4.05 16.47
C ALA A 254 -12.75 -4.52 17.48
N PHE A 255 -13.74 -3.68 17.76
CA PHE A 255 -14.85 -3.95 18.68
C PHE A 255 -16.16 -4.12 17.92
N HIS A 256 -16.93 -5.14 18.26
CA HIS A 256 -18.24 -5.36 17.66
C HIS A 256 -19.17 -4.18 17.97
N TYR A 257 -19.72 -3.53 16.93
CA TYR A 257 -20.43 -2.24 17.05
C TYR A 257 -21.69 -2.26 17.93
N LYS A 258 -22.30 -3.44 18.17
CA LYS A 258 -23.48 -3.59 19.04
C LYS A 258 -23.12 -4.07 20.44
N THR A 259 -22.22 -5.07 20.56
CA THR A 259 -21.92 -5.71 21.85
C THR A 259 -20.71 -5.13 22.54
N GLY A 260 -19.82 -4.43 21.82
CA GLY A 260 -18.55 -3.93 22.36
C GLY A 260 -17.49 -5.01 22.55
N GLU A 261 -17.78 -6.27 22.19
CA GLU A 261 -16.82 -7.36 22.31
C GLU A 261 -15.66 -7.20 21.33
N ILE A 262 -14.46 -7.52 21.80
CA ILE A 262 -13.24 -7.53 20.99
C ILE A 262 -13.36 -8.63 19.92
N ILE A 263 -12.78 -8.39 18.76
CA ILE A 263 -12.68 -9.35 17.66
C ILE A 263 -12.11 -10.70 18.15
N PRO A 264 -12.80 -11.82 17.94
CA PRO A 264 -12.33 -13.13 18.36
C PRO A 264 -11.00 -13.53 17.69
N THR A 265 -10.12 -14.19 18.45
CA THR A 265 -8.81 -14.66 17.93
C THR A 265 -8.93 -15.52 16.68
N ARG A 266 -10.03 -16.28 16.53
CA ARG A 266 -10.29 -17.07 15.31
C ARG A 266 -10.36 -16.18 14.05
N PHE A 267 -10.92 -14.98 14.14
CA PHE A 267 -10.98 -14.06 13.01
C PHE A 267 -9.61 -13.43 12.73
N ILE A 268 -8.85 -13.11 13.78
CA ILE A 268 -7.47 -12.61 13.64
C ILE A 268 -6.60 -13.61 12.89
N ASN A 269 -6.69 -14.91 13.24
CA ASN A 269 -5.95 -15.97 12.57
C ASN A 269 -6.37 -16.07 11.09
N LYS A 270 -7.67 -16.05 10.82
CA LYS A 270 -8.18 -16.07 9.44
C LYS A 270 -7.73 -14.84 8.61
N ILE A 271 -7.69 -13.65 9.20
CA ILE A 271 -7.16 -12.44 8.54
C ILE A 271 -5.69 -12.67 8.15
N LYS A 272 -4.87 -13.25 9.02
CA LYS A 272 -3.47 -13.56 8.72
C LYS A 272 -3.32 -14.62 7.61
N GLU A 273 -4.18 -15.63 7.58
CA GLU A 273 -4.20 -16.64 6.52
C GLU A 273 -4.63 -16.04 5.17
N LEU A 274 -5.63 -15.15 5.19
CA LEU A 274 -6.12 -14.46 3.99
C LEU A 274 -5.05 -13.57 3.32
N ASN A 275 -4.11 -13.04 4.09
CA ASN A 275 -3.01 -12.24 3.54
C ASN A 275 -2.06 -13.02 2.61
N LYS A 276 -2.11 -14.35 2.66
CA LYS A 276 -1.33 -15.23 1.76
C LYS A 276 -2.13 -15.77 0.58
N PHE A 277 -3.45 -15.52 0.59
CA PHE A 277 -4.34 -16.08 -0.40
C PHE A 277 -4.12 -15.47 -1.77
N GLN A 278 -3.75 -16.32 -2.72
CA GLN A 278 -3.44 -15.92 -4.11
C GLN A 278 -2.37 -14.83 -4.24
N GLU A 279 -1.41 -14.77 -3.31
CA GLU A 279 -0.36 -13.75 -3.32
C GLU A 279 0.55 -13.84 -4.55
N GLY A 280 0.82 -15.03 -5.08
CA GLY A 280 1.54 -15.19 -6.35
C GLY A 280 0.80 -14.56 -7.52
N PHE A 281 -0.53 -14.78 -7.59
CA PHE A 281 -1.38 -14.16 -8.60
C PHE A 281 -1.42 -12.62 -8.48
N GLN A 282 -1.56 -12.10 -7.26
CA GLN A 282 -1.56 -10.66 -7.01
C GLN A 282 -0.19 -10.02 -7.31
N THR A 283 0.89 -10.70 -6.94
CA THR A 283 2.25 -10.26 -7.26
C THR A 283 2.46 -10.16 -8.78
N LEU A 284 2.07 -11.20 -9.55
CA LEU A 284 2.17 -11.17 -11.00
C LEU A 284 1.36 -10.01 -11.61
N ARG A 285 0.18 -9.74 -11.07
CA ARG A 285 -0.65 -8.60 -11.49
C ARG A 285 0.06 -7.26 -11.26
N GLN A 286 0.71 -7.06 -10.10
CA GLN A 286 1.47 -5.84 -9.81
C GLN A 286 2.69 -5.70 -10.74
N ILE A 287 3.39 -6.78 -11.01
CA ILE A 287 4.50 -6.81 -11.97
C ILE A 287 4.01 -6.43 -13.37
N SER A 288 2.86 -6.96 -13.81
CA SER A 288 2.30 -6.62 -15.13
C SER A 288 2.01 -5.12 -15.28
N PHE A 289 1.59 -4.45 -14.22
CA PHE A 289 1.35 -3.01 -14.21
C PHE A 289 2.66 -2.22 -14.32
N GLY A 290 3.70 -2.65 -13.61
CA GLY A 290 5.03 -2.06 -13.73
C GLY A 290 5.62 -2.20 -15.13
N ILE A 291 5.46 -3.38 -15.78
CA ILE A 291 5.89 -3.61 -17.17
C ILE A 291 5.14 -2.69 -18.11
N LEU A 292 3.81 -2.61 -17.98
CA LEU A 292 2.99 -1.74 -18.82
C LEU A 292 3.41 -0.27 -18.70
N ASP A 293 3.67 0.20 -17.47
CA ASP A 293 4.16 1.55 -17.20
C ASP A 293 5.48 1.82 -17.91
N MET A 294 6.45 0.94 -17.73
CA MET A 294 7.78 1.09 -18.33
C MET A 294 7.74 1.03 -19.84
N ASP A 295 6.96 0.14 -20.44
CA ASP A 295 6.82 0.02 -21.86
C ASP A 295 6.21 1.28 -22.50
N TRP A 296 5.20 1.88 -21.86
CA TRP A 296 4.62 3.13 -22.33
C TRP A 296 5.61 4.31 -22.28
N HIS A 297 6.46 4.37 -21.26
CA HIS A 297 7.36 5.51 -21.04
C HIS A 297 8.76 5.31 -21.68
N ASN A 298 9.05 4.12 -22.22
CA ASN A 298 10.29 3.82 -22.91
C ASN A 298 10.15 3.70 -24.45
N ILE A 299 8.92 3.60 -24.95
CA ILE A 299 8.71 3.43 -26.39
C ILE A 299 8.93 4.76 -27.14
N ASN A 300 9.52 4.66 -28.35
CA ASN A 300 9.51 5.80 -29.27
C ASN A 300 8.06 6.06 -29.73
N PRO A 301 7.47 7.25 -29.49
CA PRO A 301 6.08 7.54 -29.83
C PRO A 301 5.73 7.30 -31.30
N ASN A 302 6.68 7.48 -32.21
CA ASN A 302 6.49 7.24 -33.65
C ASN A 302 6.34 5.76 -34.01
N LYS A 303 6.63 4.84 -33.08
CA LYS A 303 6.46 3.39 -33.30
C LYS A 303 5.10 2.89 -32.81
N ILE A 304 4.36 3.68 -32.08
CA ILE A 304 3.03 3.31 -31.57
C ILE A 304 2.04 3.37 -32.72
N LYS A 305 1.45 2.24 -33.07
CA LYS A 305 0.40 2.15 -34.09
C LYS A 305 -0.98 2.08 -33.45
N LEU A 306 -1.17 1.13 -32.55
CA LEU A 306 -2.40 0.90 -31.83
C LEU A 306 -2.11 0.73 -30.33
N ILE A 307 -2.97 1.31 -29.47
CA ILE A 307 -2.89 1.14 -28.01
C ILE A 307 -3.02 -0.33 -27.64
N SER A 308 -3.92 -1.05 -28.28
CA SER A 308 -4.16 -2.48 -28.06
C SER A 308 -2.94 -3.33 -28.38
N GLU A 309 -2.23 -3.03 -29.45
CA GLU A 309 -0.99 -3.75 -29.84
C GLU A 309 0.12 -3.51 -28.80
N GLN A 310 0.27 -2.27 -28.34
CA GLN A 310 1.25 -1.92 -27.31
C GLN A 310 0.95 -2.64 -25.99
N GLU A 311 -0.29 -2.57 -25.52
CA GLU A 311 -0.72 -3.22 -24.27
C GLU A 311 -0.59 -4.75 -24.35
N PHE A 312 -0.96 -5.34 -25.50
CA PHE A 312 -0.80 -6.78 -25.73
C PHE A 312 0.67 -7.21 -25.59
N ASN A 313 1.59 -6.46 -26.21
CA ASN A 313 3.02 -6.77 -26.14
C ASN A 313 3.54 -6.65 -24.69
N SER A 314 3.12 -5.63 -23.95
CA SER A 314 3.52 -5.42 -22.56
C SER A 314 3.06 -6.57 -21.65
N PHE A 315 1.86 -7.09 -21.86
CA PHE A 315 1.34 -8.18 -21.02
C PHE A 315 1.74 -9.59 -21.46
N LYS A 316 2.44 -9.74 -22.58
CA LYS A 316 2.75 -11.05 -23.19
C LYS A 316 3.38 -12.05 -22.22
N THR A 317 4.25 -11.58 -21.33
CA THR A 317 4.99 -12.43 -20.38
C THR A 317 4.23 -12.71 -19.09
N THR A 318 3.28 -11.85 -18.72
CA THR A 318 2.51 -11.92 -17.47
C THR A 318 1.06 -12.34 -17.67
N LYS A 319 0.68 -12.67 -18.91
CA LYS A 319 -0.69 -12.99 -19.29
C LYS A 319 -1.15 -14.30 -18.69
N LEU A 320 -2.25 -14.26 -17.94
CA LEU A 320 -2.97 -15.42 -17.41
C LEU A 320 -4.36 -15.57 -18.07
N TYR A 321 -5.08 -14.47 -18.24
CA TYR A 321 -6.41 -14.48 -18.86
C TYR A 321 -6.35 -14.49 -20.39
N PRO A 322 -7.41 -14.95 -21.06
CA PRO A 322 -7.55 -14.79 -22.50
C PRO A 322 -7.56 -13.32 -22.89
N GLU A 323 -7.22 -13.06 -24.14
CA GLU A 323 -7.25 -11.70 -24.70
C GLU A 323 -8.66 -11.19 -24.88
N THR A 324 -8.83 -9.89 -24.59
CA THR A 324 -10.05 -9.15 -24.87
C THR A 324 -9.68 -7.92 -25.68
N THR A 325 -10.34 -7.70 -26.81
CA THR A 325 -10.06 -6.58 -27.70
C THR A 325 -10.65 -5.26 -27.22
N ASP A 326 -11.70 -5.32 -26.39
CA ASP A 326 -12.52 -4.17 -26.02
C ASP A 326 -12.24 -3.63 -24.60
N ASN A 327 -11.30 -4.23 -23.90
CA ASN A 327 -10.93 -3.81 -22.55
C ASN A 327 -9.42 -3.52 -22.49
N LEU A 328 -9.09 -2.24 -22.59
CA LEU A 328 -7.71 -1.75 -22.53
C LEU A 328 -7.45 -1.06 -21.20
N MET A 329 -6.53 -1.60 -20.41
CA MET A 329 -6.11 -1.01 -19.14
C MET A 329 -5.45 0.36 -19.34
N SER A 330 -4.65 0.52 -20.38
CA SER A 330 -3.93 1.76 -20.70
C SER A 330 -4.86 2.98 -20.79
N THR A 331 -6.10 2.81 -21.23
CA THR A 331 -7.06 3.91 -21.39
C THR A 331 -7.67 4.40 -20.07
N SER A 332 -7.53 3.63 -18.98
CA SER A 332 -8.05 3.93 -17.65
C SER A 332 -6.98 4.00 -16.56
N PHE A 333 -5.73 3.73 -16.90
CA PHE A 333 -4.64 3.65 -15.93
C PHE A 333 -4.08 5.04 -15.59
N ALA A 334 -4.88 5.82 -14.85
CA ALA A 334 -4.54 7.19 -14.49
C ALA A 334 -3.23 7.31 -13.69
N HIS A 335 -2.86 6.32 -12.88
CA HIS A 335 -1.64 6.34 -12.06
C HIS A 335 -0.39 6.67 -12.86
N ILE A 336 -0.21 6.00 -14.03
CA ILE A 336 1.00 6.14 -14.84
C ILE A 336 0.95 7.33 -15.81
N PHE A 337 -0.22 7.95 -16.04
CA PHE A 337 -0.36 9.09 -16.96
C PHE A 337 -0.70 10.41 -16.27
N GLN A 338 -1.41 10.39 -15.13
CA GLN A 338 -1.88 11.58 -14.42
C GLN A 338 -1.52 11.57 -12.93
N GLY A 339 -1.26 10.40 -12.35
CA GLY A 339 -1.10 10.20 -10.92
C GLY A 339 0.32 10.46 -10.39
N GLY A 340 1.28 10.75 -11.27
CA GLY A 340 2.68 11.00 -10.89
C GLY A 340 3.57 9.75 -10.90
N TYR A 341 3.04 8.55 -11.16
CA TYR A 341 3.78 7.28 -11.18
C TYR A 341 4.32 6.89 -12.56
N SER A 342 4.48 7.84 -13.49
CA SER A 342 5.07 7.61 -14.80
C SER A 342 6.49 7.06 -14.67
N SER A 343 6.77 5.89 -15.24
CA SER A 343 8.02 5.12 -15.03
C SER A 343 8.34 4.84 -13.57
N GLY A 344 7.33 4.78 -12.70
CA GLY A 344 7.47 4.69 -11.26
C GLY A 344 6.51 3.72 -10.58
N TYR A 345 5.64 3.02 -11.32
CA TYR A 345 4.66 2.12 -10.71
C TYR A 345 5.29 0.93 -9.98
N TYR A 346 6.48 0.50 -10.37
CA TYR A 346 7.27 -0.53 -9.68
C TYR A 346 7.50 -0.21 -8.19
N SER A 347 7.42 1.06 -7.82
CA SER A 347 7.64 1.54 -6.44
C SER A 347 6.76 0.86 -5.40
N TYR A 348 5.54 0.47 -5.76
CA TYR A 348 4.66 -0.27 -4.87
C TYR A 348 5.25 -1.61 -4.45
N LYS A 349 5.76 -2.39 -5.41
CA LYS A 349 6.36 -3.70 -5.10
C LYS A 349 7.73 -3.56 -4.42
N TRP A 350 8.51 -2.53 -4.77
CA TRP A 350 9.74 -2.21 -4.06
C TRP A 350 9.48 -1.81 -2.60
N ALA A 351 8.48 -0.95 -2.37
CA ALA A 351 8.11 -0.55 -1.02
C ALA A 351 7.62 -1.73 -0.16
N GLU A 352 7.00 -2.76 -0.77
CA GLU A 352 6.67 -4.00 -0.05
C GLU A 352 7.91 -4.74 0.49
N VAL A 353 9.04 -4.68 -0.22
CA VAL A 353 10.32 -5.21 0.29
C VAL A 353 10.79 -4.41 1.51
N LEU A 354 10.73 -3.07 1.41
CA LEU A 354 11.15 -2.18 2.48
C LEU A 354 10.25 -2.31 3.72
N ASP A 355 8.94 -2.35 3.52
CA ASP A 355 7.98 -2.46 4.61
C ASP A 355 8.10 -3.81 5.32
N ALA A 356 8.23 -4.92 4.58
CA ALA A 356 8.33 -6.25 5.14
C ALA A 356 9.60 -6.42 5.99
N ASP A 357 10.77 -5.98 5.49
CA ASP A 357 12.03 -6.01 6.27
C ASP A 357 11.96 -5.07 7.48
N THR A 358 11.30 -3.92 7.35
CA THR A 358 11.07 -2.98 8.46
C THR A 358 10.14 -3.58 9.51
N PHE A 359 9.02 -4.15 9.09
CA PHE A 359 8.05 -4.72 10.04
C PHE A 359 8.58 -5.97 10.74
N ASP A 360 9.37 -6.80 10.06
CA ASP A 360 10.07 -7.91 10.70
C ASP A 360 11.01 -7.43 11.81
N TYR A 361 11.68 -6.27 11.61
CA TYR A 361 12.49 -5.68 12.66
C TYR A 361 11.63 -5.24 13.85
N PHE A 362 10.47 -4.63 13.61
CA PHE A 362 9.51 -4.33 14.68
C PHE A 362 9.06 -5.60 15.41
N LYS A 363 8.71 -6.68 14.70
CA LYS A 363 8.35 -7.96 15.33
C LYS A 363 9.42 -8.52 16.25
N THR A 364 10.71 -8.41 15.87
CA THR A 364 11.81 -8.90 16.72
C THR A 364 12.01 -8.11 18.01
N LYS A 365 11.58 -6.84 18.06
CA LYS A 365 11.78 -5.92 19.19
C LYS A 365 10.48 -5.61 19.94
N GLY A 366 9.35 -6.02 19.42
CA GLY A 366 8.00 -5.64 19.83
C GLY A 366 7.43 -4.56 18.91
N ILE A 367 6.20 -4.79 18.42
CA ILE A 367 5.57 -3.92 17.42
C ILE A 367 5.28 -2.49 17.91
N PHE A 368 5.37 -2.25 19.20
CA PHE A 368 5.26 -0.93 19.85
C PHE A 368 6.54 -0.54 20.61
N ASN A 369 7.69 -1.03 20.17
CA ASN A 369 8.96 -0.70 20.79
C ASN A 369 9.26 0.80 20.62
N PRO A 370 9.42 1.58 21.72
CA PRO A 370 9.56 3.04 21.66
C PRO A 370 10.87 3.49 21.03
N ASP A 371 11.97 2.78 21.26
CA ASP A 371 13.29 3.14 20.70
C ASP A 371 13.29 2.94 19.18
N LEU A 372 12.67 1.86 18.71
CA LEU A 372 12.57 1.57 17.28
C LEU A 372 11.63 2.55 16.58
N SER A 373 10.49 2.86 17.20
CA SER A 373 9.55 3.87 16.71
C SER A 373 10.19 5.26 16.64
N PHE A 374 10.94 5.64 17.67
CA PHE A 374 11.70 6.88 17.68
C PHE A 374 12.75 6.90 16.55
N SER A 375 13.52 5.80 16.38
CA SER A 375 14.50 5.68 15.31
C SER A 375 13.86 5.78 13.93
N PHE A 376 12.71 5.15 13.71
CA PHE A 376 11.96 5.25 12.45
C PHE A 376 11.48 6.67 12.19
N LYS A 377 10.92 7.34 13.19
CA LYS A 377 10.52 8.74 13.11
C LYS A 377 11.71 9.64 12.72
N GLU A 378 12.82 9.53 13.46
CA GLU A 378 13.96 10.43 13.28
C GLU A 378 14.76 10.20 11.99
N ASN A 379 14.84 8.95 11.53
CA ASN A 379 15.63 8.62 10.35
C ASN A 379 14.81 8.56 9.05
N ILE A 380 13.50 8.32 9.13
CA ILE A 380 12.63 8.17 7.96
C ILE A 380 11.61 9.32 7.90
N LEU A 381 10.63 9.34 8.83
CA LEU A 381 9.45 10.21 8.72
C LEU A 381 9.77 11.71 8.80
N SER A 382 10.76 12.10 9.61
CA SER A 382 11.11 13.51 9.80
C SER A 382 11.95 14.09 8.66
N LYS A 383 12.59 13.26 7.83
CA LYS A 383 13.63 13.70 6.88
C LYS A 383 13.09 14.08 5.50
N GLY A 384 11.92 13.56 5.10
CA GLY A 384 11.42 13.80 3.74
C GLY A 384 12.50 13.52 2.69
N GLY A 385 12.59 14.37 1.66
CA GLY A 385 13.56 14.26 0.58
C GLY A 385 14.93 14.93 0.83
N THR A 386 15.27 15.23 2.08
CA THR A 386 16.53 15.95 2.42
C THR A 386 17.80 15.09 2.29
N ILE A 387 17.67 13.78 2.35
CA ILE A 387 18.77 12.81 2.28
C ILE A 387 18.28 11.64 1.39
N SER A 388 19.23 10.98 0.69
CA SER A 388 18.91 9.78 -0.09
C SER A 388 18.20 8.72 0.76
N PRO A 389 17.10 8.13 0.26
CA PRO A 389 16.36 7.07 0.94
C PRO A 389 17.24 5.90 1.41
N GLU A 390 18.18 5.50 0.61
CA GLU A 390 19.15 4.44 0.95
C GLU A 390 19.91 4.76 2.24
N ILE A 391 20.44 5.99 2.36
CA ILE A 391 21.17 6.44 3.54
C ILE A 391 20.24 6.47 4.76
N LEU A 392 19.02 6.96 4.59
CA LEU A 392 18.01 7.02 5.65
C LEU A 392 17.64 5.61 6.13
N TYR A 393 17.38 4.70 5.19
CA TYR A 393 17.05 3.32 5.50
C TYR A 393 18.17 2.61 6.26
N LYS A 394 19.42 2.74 5.79
CA LYS A 394 20.60 2.19 6.47
C LYS A 394 20.80 2.76 7.89
N LYS A 395 20.55 4.05 8.08
CA LYS A 395 20.60 4.67 9.42
C LYS A 395 19.56 4.09 10.37
N PHE A 396 18.35 3.85 9.88
CA PHE A 396 17.28 3.23 10.66
C PHE A 396 17.54 1.74 10.89
N ARG A 397 17.80 0.99 9.82
CA ARG A 397 17.83 -0.48 9.83
C ARG A 397 19.16 -1.08 10.24
N GLY A 398 20.25 -0.31 10.08
CA GLY A 398 21.63 -0.77 10.29
C GLY A 398 22.19 -1.66 9.18
N LYS A 399 21.41 -1.93 8.15
CA LYS A 399 21.76 -2.73 6.97
C LYS A 399 20.90 -2.34 5.78
N ASN A 400 21.20 -2.92 4.62
CA ASN A 400 20.33 -2.84 3.46
C ASN A 400 19.03 -3.63 3.67
N PRO A 401 17.93 -3.31 2.93
CA PRO A 401 16.71 -4.08 2.97
C PRO A 401 16.94 -5.51 2.47
N SER A 402 16.10 -6.43 2.90
CA SER A 402 16.09 -7.82 2.46
C SER A 402 14.68 -8.23 2.05
N ASN A 403 14.57 -8.99 0.95
CA ASN A 403 13.29 -9.52 0.48
C ASN A 403 12.77 -10.71 1.30
N LYS A 404 13.57 -11.22 2.23
CA LYS A 404 13.22 -12.38 3.05
C LYS A 404 11.87 -12.21 3.76
N GLY A 405 11.65 -11.05 4.40
CA GLY A 405 10.39 -10.75 5.08
C GLY A 405 9.18 -10.77 4.15
N LEU A 406 9.34 -10.28 2.92
CA LEU A 406 8.28 -10.31 1.91
C LEU A 406 7.98 -11.75 1.47
N ILE A 407 9.00 -12.56 1.19
CA ILE A 407 8.85 -13.98 0.81
C ILE A 407 8.13 -14.76 1.91
N GLU A 408 8.54 -14.59 3.17
CA GLU A 408 7.91 -15.24 4.32
C GLU A 408 6.45 -14.78 4.51
N ARG A 409 6.18 -13.48 4.37
CA ARG A 409 4.83 -12.90 4.44
C ARG A 409 3.92 -13.45 3.35
N ALA A 410 4.43 -13.56 2.14
CA ALA A 410 3.71 -14.08 0.98
C ALA A 410 3.49 -15.60 1.03
N GLY A 411 4.17 -16.33 1.91
CA GLY A 411 4.12 -17.79 1.95
C GLY A 411 4.78 -18.48 0.76
N LEU A 412 5.79 -17.84 0.16
CA LEU A 412 6.54 -18.30 -1.02
C LEU A 412 7.87 -18.99 -0.64
N ASN A 413 7.99 -19.57 0.56
CA ASN A 413 9.19 -20.26 1.06
C ASN A 413 9.43 -21.61 0.38
#